data_7d73dc5395791d05ca9632c18357acc6
#
_entry.id   7d73dc5395791d05ca9632c18357acc6
#
_cell.length_a   1.000
_cell.length_b   1.000
_cell.length_c   1.000
_cell.angle_alpha   90.00
_cell.angle_beta   90.00
_cell.angle_gamma   90.00
#
_symmetry.space_group_name_H-M   'P 1'
#
loop_
_entity.id
_entity.type
_entity.pdbx_description
1 polymer ?
#
loop_
_entity_poly.entity_id
_entity_poly.type
_entity_poly.pdbx_seq_one_letter_code
_entity_poly.pdbx_strand_id
1 'polypeptide(L)'
;MKILFLTFYFEPDLCAGSFRNTPLFRELLRQMNEKDWIHVITTQPNRYQSFHVEGQAREIGDNYRIDRIRIPEHKSGFVDQARSFRVFYKEALRLAGKERYDLVYASSSRLFTAFLGRRIAGKQGIPLYLDIRDIFVDTIKDVFQGRKMIRIPAGICFEWIERYTFSGAKHINLVSEGFKMYFEKYRKPVYSYFTNGIDDMFLDVPKSKRQAAEVKVITYAGNIGSGQGLEKVIPMAAKKLGDRYFFRIIGDGGIKTLLRDRIKELGVRNVELLGPMSREKLIGYYNDSDFLFLHLNDLEAFKKVLPSKLFEYAAFDKPIIAGVGGYASQFIRENLSNYILFAPTDVESMVEQILKFDRGNQEQGDFVNKFARKNIMKEMARSILECR
;
A
#
# COMPACT_ATOMS: atom_id res chain seq x y z
N MET A 1 25.91 1.63 14.79
CA MET A 1 25.28 0.58 13.96
C MET A 1 25.14 1.07 12.52
N LYS A 2 25.41 0.22 11.53
CA LYS A 2 25.26 0.55 10.11
C LYS A 2 24.14 -0.27 9.49
N ILE A 3 23.03 0.38 9.09
CA ILE A 3 21.85 -0.28 8.55
C ILE A 3 21.86 -0.17 7.02
N LEU A 4 21.68 -1.29 6.33
CA LEU A 4 21.31 -1.30 4.92
C LEU A 4 19.77 -1.29 4.82
N PHE A 5 19.21 -0.21 4.27
CA PHE A 5 17.78 -0.03 4.07
C PHE A 5 17.42 -0.27 2.60
N LEU A 6 16.90 -1.45 2.28
CA LEU A 6 16.50 -1.83 0.93
C LEU A 6 15.01 -1.61 0.70
N THR A 7 14.70 -0.81 -0.30
CA THR A 7 13.32 -0.60 -0.74
C THR A 7 13.26 -0.34 -2.25
N PHE A 8 12.17 -0.76 -2.89
CA PHE A 8 11.97 -0.47 -4.31
C PHE A 8 11.34 0.92 -4.52
N TYR A 9 10.59 1.44 -3.54
CA TYR A 9 9.92 2.73 -3.58
C TYR A 9 10.32 3.60 -2.39
N PHE A 10 10.78 4.80 -2.69
CA PHE A 10 11.19 5.81 -1.72
C PHE A 10 10.87 7.20 -2.26
N GLU A 11 10.90 8.25 -1.42
CA GLU A 11 10.70 9.61 -1.90
C GLU A 11 11.69 9.99 -3.01
N PRO A 12 11.26 10.77 -4.01
CA PRO A 12 9.98 11.46 -4.15
C PRO A 12 8.86 10.66 -4.86
N ASP A 13 8.91 9.32 -4.94
CA ASP A 13 7.88 8.49 -5.58
C ASP A 13 6.53 8.59 -4.84
N LEU A 14 5.44 8.75 -5.57
CA LEU A 14 4.07 8.91 -5.02
C LEU A 14 3.36 7.57 -4.93
N CYS A 15 3.74 6.72 -3.99
CA CYS A 15 3.06 5.45 -3.76
C CYS A 15 3.07 5.03 -2.29
N ALA A 16 2.20 4.09 -1.93
CA ALA A 16 2.10 3.58 -0.57
C ALA A 16 3.44 3.03 -0.03
N GLY A 17 4.36 2.59 -0.91
CA GLY A 17 5.70 2.17 -0.56
C GLY A 17 6.55 3.32 -0.02
N SER A 18 6.61 4.40 -0.77
CA SER A 18 7.31 5.61 -0.40
C SER A 18 6.72 6.23 0.87
N PHE A 19 5.39 6.36 0.94
CA PHE A 19 4.68 6.93 2.09
C PHE A 19 4.87 6.15 3.40
N ARG A 20 5.33 4.91 3.33
CA ARG A 20 5.70 4.11 4.50
C ARG A 20 7.19 4.20 4.80
N ASN A 21 8.04 4.02 3.78
CA ASN A 21 9.48 3.89 3.98
C ASN A 21 10.15 5.22 4.35
N THR A 22 9.69 6.34 3.79
CA THR A 22 10.24 7.67 4.09
C THR A 22 10.03 8.09 5.54
N PRO A 23 8.82 8.02 6.13
CA PRO A 23 8.64 8.32 7.56
C PRO A 23 9.42 7.37 8.47
N LEU A 24 9.49 6.09 8.13
CA LEU A 24 10.28 5.12 8.91
C LEU A 24 11.79 5.47 8.88
N PHE A 25 12.32 5.82 7.72
CA PHE A 25 13.71 6.26 7.57
C PHE A 25 14.00 7.50 8.43
N ARG A 26 13.12 8.51 8.37
CA ARG A 26 13.26 9.72 9.19
C ARG A 26 13.20 9.43 10.68
N GLU A 27 12.32 8.50 11.09
CA GLU A 27 12.19 8.09 12.47
C GLU A 27 13.40 7.27 12.96
N LEU A 28 13.97 6.41 12.10
CA LEU A 28 15.23 5.73 12.40
C LEU A 28 16.36 6.73 12.63
N LEU A 29 16.54 7.71 11.74
CA LEU A 29 17.55 8.77 11.92
C LEU A 29 17.38 9.53 13.24
N ARG A 30 16.12 9.77 13.66
CA ARG A 30 15.81 10.45 14.92
C ARG A 30 16.17 9.64 16.17
N GLN A 31 16.06 8.31 16.10
CA GLN A 31 16.33 7.42 17.24
C GLN A 31 17.77 6.89 17.27
N MET A 32 18.51 7.00 16.19
CA MET A 32 19.90 6.55 16.09
C MET A 32 20.86 7.53 16.76
N ASN A 33 22.01 6.99 17.21
CA ASN A 33 23.10 7.83 17.74
C ASN A 33 23.90 8.47 16.58
N GLU A 34 24.66 9.52 16.88
CA GLU A 34 25.51 10.24 15.90
C GLU A 34 26.49 9.33 15.14
N LYS A 35 26.92 8.23 15.76
CA LYS A 35 27.84 7.24 15.14
C LYS A 35 27.14 6.18 14.29
N ASP A 36 25.82 6.12 14.34
CA ASP A 36 25.02 5.19 13.57
C ASP A 36 24.77 5.75 12.16
N TRP A 37 24.54 4.87 11.19
CA TRP A 37 24.46 5.27 9.80
C TRP A 37 23.50 4.41 8.97
N ILE A 38 22.77 5.03 8.07
CA ILE A 38 21.83 4.35 7.18
C ILE A 38 22.25 4.49 5.71
N HIS A 39 22.34 3.36 5.01
CA HIS A 39 22.46 3.32 3.56
C HIS A 39 21.14 2.90 2.93
N VAL A 40 20.40 3.82 2.36
CA VAL A 40 19.21 3.53 1.57
C VAL A 40 19.60 3.18 0.14
N ILE A 41 19.18 2.01 -0.34
CA ILE A 41 19.27 1.66 -1.76
C ILE A 41 17.84 1.50 -2.30
N THR A 42 17.50 2.33 -3.27
CA THR A 42 16.16 2.40 -3.86
C THR A 42 16.22 2.62 -5.36
N THR A 43 15.07 2.74 -6.02
CA THR A 43 15.00 3.13 -7.45
C THR A 43 14.71 4.61 -7.61
N GLN A 44 15.00 5.18 -8.79
CA GLN A 44 14.39 6.43 -9.21
C GLN A 44 12.86 6.26 -9.23
N PRO A 45 12.08 7.35 -9.01
CA PRO A 45 10.61 7.30 -9.09
C PRO A 45 10.14 6.63 -10.38
N ASN A 46 9.22 5.67 -10.25
CA ASN A 46 8.80 4.85 -11.39
C ASN A 46 7.34 4.37 -11.31
N ARG A 47 6.57 4.83 -10.34
CA ARG A 47 5.21 4.32 -10.12
C ARG A 47 4.20 4.81 -11.15
N TYR A 48 4.23 6.08 -11.50
CA TYR A 48 3.29 6.70 -12.44
C TYR A 48 4.04 7.30 -13.62
N GLN A 49 3.69 6.88 -14.84
CA GLN A 49 4.27 7.44 -16.07
C GLN A 49 3.82 8.89 -16.33
N SER A 50 2.69 9.30 -15.77
CA SER A 50 2.14 10.66 -15.87
C SER A 50 2.73 11.66 -14.87
N PHE A 51 3.61 11.21 -13.96
CA PHE A 51 4.21 12.04 -12.92
C PHE A 51 5.72 11.84 -12.91
N HIS A 52 6.43 12.71 -13.64
CA HIS A 52 7.88 12.69 -13.74
C HIS A 52 8.49 13.63 -12.69
N VAL A 53 8.97 13.05 -11.60
CA VAL A 53 9.86 13.74 -10.65
C VAL A 53 11.13 12.92 -10.55
N GLU A 54 12.27 13.52 -10.80
CA GLU A 54 13.57 12.88 -10.60
C GLU A 54 14.12 13.23 -9.22
N GLY A 55 14.53 12.19 -8.47
CA GLY A 55 15.32 12.36 -7.27
C GLY A 55 16.83 12.43 -7.62
N GLN A 56 17.65 13.02 -6.74
CA GLN A 56 19.10 12.96 -6.89
C GLN A 56 19.56 11.51 -6.94
N ALA A 57 20.44 11.15 -7.90
CA ALA A 57 20.95 9.79 -8.03
C ALA A 57 21.67 9.32 -6.76
N ARG A 58 22.39 10.26 -6.10
CA ARG A 58 22.99 10.06 -4.78
C ARG A 58 22.75 11.28 -3.91
N GLU A 59 22.33 11.02 -2.69
CA GLU A 59 22.10 12.02 -1.64
C GLU A 59 22.88 11.59 -0.39
N ILE A 60 23.60 12.50 0.22
CA ILE A 60 24.44 12.23 1.40
C ILE A 60 24.09 13.27 2.46
N GLY A 61 23.74 12.81 3.65
CA GLY A 61 23.61 13.60 4.85
C GLY A 61 24.63 13.16 5.89
N ASP A 62 24.55 13.74 7.09
CA ASP A 62 25.54 13.53 8.17
C ASP A 62 25.66 12.05 8.56
N ASN A 63 24.53 11.36 8.66
CA ASN A 63 24.43 9.96 9.11
C ASN A 63 23.63 9.05 8.16
N TYR A 64 23.51 9.45 6.89
CA TYR A 64 22.87 8.61 5.87
C TYR A 64 23.43 8.82 4.46
N ARG A 65 23.18 7.85 3.60
CA ARG A 65 23.31 7.94 2.14
C ARG A 65 22.11 7.28 1.48
N ILE A 66 21.62 7.90 0.42
CA ILE A 66 20.58 7.35 -0.46
C ILE A 66 21.17 7.19 -1.84
N ASP A 67 21.23 5.97 -2.36
CA ASP A 67 21.57 5.67 -3.75
C ASP A 67 20.29 5.28 -4.50
N ARG A 68 19.90 6.07 -5.53
CA ARG A 68 18.74 5.81 -6.38
C ARG A 68 19.16 5.22 -7.71
N ILE A 69 18.76 3.98 -7.95
CA ILE A 69 19.12 3.22 -9.16
C ILE A 69 18.12 3.54 -10.26
N ARG A 70 18.60 3.98 -11.41
CA ARG A 70 17.77 4.14 -12.62
C ARG A 70 17.46 2.76 -13.19
N ILE A 71 16.18 2.48 -13.36
CA ILE A 71 15.67 1.24 -13.95
C ILE A 71 14.99 1.55 -15.29
N PRO A 72 14.93 0.58 -16.24
CA PRO A 72 14.18 0.76 -17.47
C PRO A 72 12.72 1.09 -17.20
N GLU A 73 12.13 1.96 -18.00
CA GLU A 73 10.68 2.18 -18.00
C GLU A 73 9.96 0.87 -18.25
N HIS A 74 8.90 0.62 -17.51
CA HIS A 74 8.11 -0.59 -17.63
C HIS A 74 6.62 -0.28 -17.72
N LYS A 75 5.99 -0.83 -18.72
CA LYS A 75 4.54 -0.98 -18.79
C LYS A 75 4.16 -2.13 -17.86
N SER A 76 2.93 -2.19 -17.39
CA SER A 76 2.43 -3.12 -16.34
C SER A 76 2.61 -4.64 -16.61
N GLY A 77 3.41 -5.04 -17.60
CA GLY A 77 3.71 -6.41 -17.96
C GLY A 77 4.67 -7.12 -16.99
N PHE A 78 4.44 -8.41 -16.74
CA PHE A 78 5.28 -9.23 -15.85
C PHE A 78 6.75 -9.28 -16.30
N VAL A 79 7.01 -9.39 -17.61
CA VAL A 79 8.37 -9.48 -18.20
C VAL A 79 9.12 -8.15 -17.98
N ASP A 80 8.45 -7.03 -18.24
CA ASP A 80 9.07 -5.70 -18.04
C ASP A 80 9.39 -5.45 -16.57
N GLN A 81 8.51 -5.85 -15.67
CA GLN A 81 8.76 -5.77 -14.23
C GLN A 81 9.94 -6.65 -13.80
N ALA A 82 10.07 -7.86 -14.36
CA ALA A 82 11.20 -8.75 -14.09
C ALA A 82 12.52 -8.15 -14.60
N ARG A 83 12.52 -7.52 -15.80
CA ARG A 83 13.68 -6.84 -16.37
C ARG A 83 14.13 -5.66 -15.51
N SER A 84 13.21 -4.80 -15.11
CA SER A 84 13.48 -3.65 -14.25
C SER A 84 14.01 -4.09 -12.88
N PHE A 85 13.43 -5.15 -12.30
CA PHE A 85 13.92 -5.71 -11.06
C PHE A 85 15.33 -6.33 -11.21
N ARG A 86 15.64 -6.98 -12.32
CA ARG A 86 16.97 -7.53 -12.56
C ARG A 86 18.05 -6.45 -12.56
N VAL A 87 17.77 -5.27 -13.13
CA VAL A 87 18.71 -4.12 -13.09
C VAL A 87 18.89 -3.65 -11.64
N PHE A 88 17.79 -3.41 -10.92
CA PHE A 88 17.81 -3.05 -9.50
C PHE A 88 18.62 -4.04 -8.68
N TYR A 89 18.36 -5.33 -8.84
CA TYR A 89 19.02 -6.41 -8.11
C TYR A 89 20.55 -6.39 -8.28
N LYS A 90 21.03 -6.30 -9.55
CA LYS A 90 22.47 -6.29 -9.85
C LYS A 90 23.17 -5.07 -9.25
N GLU A 91 22.58 -3.89 -9.45
CA GLU A 91 23.16 -2.64 -8.96
C GLU A 91 23.12 -2.55 -7.43
N ALA A 92 22.03 -2.99 -6.80
CA ALA A 92 21.94 -3.02 -5.35
C ALA A 92 22.96 -3.99 -4.73
N LEU A 93 23.20 -5.16 -5.32
CA LEU A 93 24.29 -6.07 -4.90
C LEU A 93 25.67 -5.44 -5.05
N ARG A 94 25.90 -4.71 -6.15
CA ARG A 94 27.16 -4.01 -6.40
C ARG A 94 27.41 -2.91 -5.38
N LEU A 95 26.38 -2.11 -5.08
CA LEU A 95 26.47 -1.03 -4.08
C LEU A 95 26.66 -1.59 -2.66
N ALA A 96 25.81 -2.54 -2.26
CA ALA A 96 25.87 -3.14 -0.93
C ALA A 96 27.16 -3.97 -0.71
N GLY A 97 27.74 -4.53 -1.77
CA GLY A 97 28.98 -5.32 -1.68
C GLY A 97 30.24 -4.51 -1.36
N LYS A 98 30.18 -3.17 -1.46
CA LYS A 98 31.32 -2.29 -1.17
C LYS A 98 31.51 -1.98 0.31
N GLU A 99 30.53 -2.34 1.14
CA GLU A 99 30.48 -1.95 2.55
C GLU A 99 30.02 -3.10 3.44
N ARG A 100 30.34 -3.01 4.73
CA ARG A 100 29.85 -3.91 5.76
C ARG A 100 28.71 -3.24 6.52
N TYR A 101 27.70 -4.01 6.87
CA TYR A 101 26.53 -3.57 7.64
C TYR A 101 26.36 -4.44 8.89
N ASP A 102 25.61 -3.92 9.85
CA ASP A 102 25.25 -4.63 11.07
C ASP A 102 23.85 -5.23 10.98
N LEU A 103 22.99 -4.67 10.09
CA LEU A 103 21.60 -5.07 9.88
C LEU A 103 21.18 -4.80 8.44
N VAL A 104 20.41 -5.70 7.86
CA VAL A 104 19.64 -5.43 6.63
C VAL A 104 18.17 -5.28 7.00
N TYR A 105 17.59 -4.12 6.69
CA TYR A 105 16.15 -3.90 6.59
C TYR A 105 15.72 -3.98 5.14
N ALA A 106 14.65 -4.74 4.83
CA ALA A 106 14.12 -4.82 3.47
C ALA A 106 12.60 -4.71 3.48
N SER A 107 12.07 -3.65 2.82
CA SER A 107 10.64 -3.44 2.62
C SER A 107 10.16 -4.15 1.37
N SER A 108 9.33 -5.15 1.55
CA SER A 108 8.85 -6.03 0.49
C SER A 108 7.48 -5.61 -0.02
N SER A 109 7.45 -4.60 -0.90
CA SER A 109 6.31 -4.43 -1.83
C SER A 109 6.38 -5.44 -3.00
N ARG A 110 7.50 -6.16 -3.10
CA ARG A 110 7.76 -7.25 -4.05
C ARG A 110 8.64 -8.29 -3.36
N LEU A 111 8.32 -9.58 -3.50
CA LEU A 111 9.06 -10.70 -2.90
C LEU A 111 10.58 -10.59 -3.12
N PHE A 112 10.97 -10.18 -4.33
CA PHE A 112 12.38 -10.14 -4.71
C PHE A 112 13.21 -9.10 -3.97
N THR A 113 12.62 -8.02 -3.41
CA THR A 113 13.35 -7.08 -2.54
C THR A 113 13.71 -7.77 -1.21
N ALA A 114 12.79 -8.55 -0.65
CA ALA A 114 13.06 -9.37 0.53
C ALA A 114 14.11 -10.45 0.25
N PHE A 115 14.03 -11.11 -0.92
CA PHE A 115 15.03 -12.09 -1.36
C PHE A 115 16.42 -11.47 -1.52
N LEU A 116 16.53 -10.27 -2.10
CA LEU A 116 17.76 -9.52 -2.20
C LEU A 116 18.35 -9.22 -0.81
N GLY A 117 17.50 -8.75 0.12
CA GLY A 117 17.87 -8.52 1.52
C GLY A 117 18.41 -9.80 2.18
N ARG A 118 17.75 -10.95 1.96
CA ARG A 118 18.21 -12.24 2.47
C ARG A 118 19.58 -12.65 1.92
N ARG A 119 19.81 -12.43 0.61
CA ARG A 119 21.12 -12.74 0.00
C ARG A 119 22.25 -11.88 0.58
N ILE A 120 22.01 -10.58 0.75
CA ILE A 120 23.01 -9.67 1.31
C ILE A 120 23.28 -10.02 2.78
N ALA A 121 22.24 -10.16 3.58
CA ALA A 121 22.35 -10.51 4.99
C ALA A 121 23.08 -11.84 5.19
N GLY A 122 22.71 -12.88 4.41
CA GLY A 122 23.36 -14.18 4.49
C GLY A 122 24.84 -14.16 4.06
N LYS A 123 25.20 -13.36 3.02
CA LYS A 123 26.59 -13.21 2.59
C LYS A 123 27.46 -12.51 3.65
N GLN A 124 26.88 -11.59 4.40
CA GLN A 124 27.60 -10.84 5.44
C GLN A 124 27.47 -11.46 6.85
N GLY A 125 26.62 -12.47 7.03
CA GLY A 125 26.41 -13.14 8.32
C GLY A 125 25.68 -12.26 9.34
N ILE A 126 24.80 -11.33 8.89
CA ILE A 126 24.15 -10.33 9.71
C ILE A 126 22.63 -10.55 9.75
N PRO A 127 21.92 -10.02 10.77
CA PRO A 127 20.47 -10.15 10.88
C PRO A 127 19.72 -9.46 9.72
N LEU A 128 18.54 -10.01 9.42
CA LEU A 128 17.61 -9.52 8.43
C LEU A 128 16.27 -9.19 9.08
N TYR A 129 15.84 -7.93 8.94
CA TYR A 129 14.50 -7.46 9.26
C TYR A 129 13.69 -7.29 7.98
N LEU A 130 12.56 -7.97 7.86
CA LEU A 130 11.65 -7.87 6.71
C LEU A 130 10.38 -7.09 7.08
N ASP A 131 9.98 -6.16 6.22
CA ASP A 131 8.69 -5.49 6.28
C ASP A 131 7.82 -5.98 5.12
N ILE A 132 6.93 -6.94 5.40
CA ILE A 132 6.12 -7.63 4.41
C ILE A 132 4.80 -6.89 4.20
N ARG A 133 4.55 -6.49 2.95
CA ARG A 133 3.42 -5.66 2.57
C ARG A 133 2.37 -6.37 1.73
N ASP A 134 2.77 -7.46 1.07
CA ASP A 134 1.91 -8.28 0.22
C ASP A 134 2.34 -9.76 0.27
N ILE A 135 1.40 -10.68 0.06
CA ILE A 135 1.66 -12.11 -0.15
C ILE A 135 1.76 -12.35 -1.66
N PHE A 136 2.99 -12.46 -2.15
CA PHE A 136 3.25 -12.46 -3.58
C PHE A 136 2.87 -13.76 -4.29
N VAL A 137 3.04 -14.91 -3.63
CA VAL A 137 2.70 -16.23 -4.22
C VAL A 137 1.21 -16.37 -4.45
N ASP A 138 0.37 -15.87 -3.54
CA ASP A 138 -1.07 -15.87 -3.73
C ASP A 138 -1.45 -15.00 -4.95
N THR A 139 -0.85 -13.81 -5.07
CA THR A 139 -1.06 -12.92 -6.23
C THR A 139 -0.66 -13.57 -7.56
N ILE A 140 0.46 -14.33 -7.59
CA ILE A 140 0.88 -15.05 -8.80
C ILE A 140 -0.09 -16.19 -9.15
N LYS A 141 -0.55 -16.95 -8.15
CA LYS A 141 -1.54 -18.00 -8.37
C LYS A 141 -2.82 -17.44 -9.00
N ASP A 142 -3.24 -16.26 -8.58
CA ASP A 142 -4.42 -15.56 -9.15
C ASP A 142 -4.16 -15.03 -10.57
N VAL A 143 -3.00 -14.45 -10.84
CA VAL A 143 -2.62 -13.92 -12.16
C VAL A 143 -2.51 -15.04 -13.22
N PHE A 144 -2.05 -16.24 -12.84
CA PHE A 144 -1.92 -17.40 -13.74
C PHE A 144 -3.12 -18.34 -13.67
N GLN A 145 -4.29 -17.92 -13.16
CA GLN A 145 -5.53 -18.69 -13.30
C GLN A 145 -5.80 -18.98 -14.78
N GLY A 146 -6.03 -20.25 -15.10
CA GLY A 146 -6.26 -20.72 -16.47
C GLY A 146 -5.02 -21.22 -17.24
N ARG A 147 -3.78 -20.99 -16.77
CA ARG A 147 -2.54 -21.47 -17.40
C ARG A 147 -1.82 -22.49 -16.51
N LYS A 148 -2.41 -23.68 -16.33
CA LYS A 148 -1.91 -24.71 -15.39
C LYS A 148 -0.45 -25.11 -15.64
N MET A 149 0.00 -25.20 -16.89
CA MET A 149 1.38 -25.61 -17.25
C MET A 149 2.45 -24.61 -16.76
N ILE A 150 2.12 -23.34 -16.65
CA ILE A 150 3.04 -22.31 -16.14
C ILE A 150 2.84 -22.11 -14.64
N ARG A 151 1.60 -22.19 -14.16
CA ARG A 151 1.24 -21.95 -12.77
C ARG A 151 1.93 -22.89 -11.79
N ILE A 152 2.01 -24.18 -12.09
CA ILE A 152 2.55 -25.19 -11.19
C ILE A 152 4.07 -25.00 -10.99
N PRO A 153 4.92 -25.00 -12.05
CA PRO A 153 6.36 -24.85 -11.87
C PRO A 153 6.73 -23.45 -11.33
N ALA A 154 6.02 -22.40 -11.76
CA ALA A 154 6.22 -21.07 -11.19
C ALA A 154 5.88 -21.02 -9.69
N GLY A 155 4.75 -21.64 -9.29
CA GLY A 155 4.35 -21.72 -7.88
C GLY A 155 5.41 -22.39 -7.01
N ILE A 156 5.95 -23.54 -7.43
CA ILE A 156 7.01 -24.26 -6.70
C ILE A 156 8.27 -23.37 -6.58
N CYS A 157 8.68 -22.71 -7.67
CA CYS A 157 9.84 -21.84 -7.66
C CYS A 157 9.66 -20.66 -6.67
N PHE A 158 8.49 -20.01 -6.69
CA PHE A 158 8.21 -18.90 -5.79
C PHE A 158 8.06 -19.34 -4.33
N GLU A 159 7.46 -20.49 -4.07
CA GLU A 159 7.39 -21.08 -2.72
C GLU A 159 8.79 -21.39 -2.17
N TRP A 160 9.70 -21.88 -3.00
CA TRP A 160 11.09 -22.08 -2.60
C TRP A 160 11.80 -20.75 -2.29
N ILE A 161 11.61 -19.72 -3.12
CA ILE A 161 12.16 -18.37 -2.90
C ILE A 161 11.61 -17.78 -1.59
N GLU A 162 10.31 -17.90 -1.32
CA GLU A 162 9.70 -17.47 -0.07
C GLU A 162 10.30 -18.20 1.13
N ARG A 163 10.37 -19.54 1.06
CA ARG A 163 10.92 -20.36 2.14
C ARG A 163 12.36 -19.97 2.46
N TYR A 164 13.20 -19.83 1.44
CA TYR A 164 14.58 -19.36 1.61
C TYR A 164 14.64 -17.98 2.25
N THR A 165 13.79 -17.08 1.81
CA THR A 165 13.78 -15.67 2.23
C THR A 165 13.30 -15.54 3.68
N PHE A 166 12.11 -16.07 3.97
CA PHE A 166 11.44 -15.84 5.24
C PHE A 166 12.02 -16.68 6.38
N SER A 167 12.42 -17.93 6.11
CA SER A 167 13.07 -18.76 7.14
C SER A 167 14.44 -18.22 7.58
N GLY A 168 15.04 -17.34 6.80
CA GLY A 168 16.33 -16.74 7.11
C GLY A 168 16.25 -15.34 7.73
N ALA A 169 15.04 -14.82 7.93
CA ALA A 169 14.85 -13.57 8.63
C ALA A 169 14.96 -13.76 10.15
N LYS A 170 15.51 -12.76 10.84
CA LYS A 170 15.48 -12.69 12.30
C LYS A 170 14.16 -12.09 12.79
N HIS A 171 13.64 -11.07 12.07
CA HIS A 171 12.38 -10.42 12.36
C HIS A 171 11.55 -10.21 11.09
N ILE A 172 10.24 -10.39 11.18
CA ILE A 172 9.28 -10.11 10.10
C ILE A 172 8.16 -9.24 10.64
N ASN A 173 8.04 -8.03 10.12
CA ASN A 173 6.85 -7.22 10.29
C ASN A 173 5.83 -7.54 9.20
N LEU A 174 4.57 -7.73 9.57
CA LEU A 174 3.43 -7.90 8.69
C LEU A 174 2.55 -6.64 8.76
N VAL A 175 2.35 -5.95 7.64
CA VAL A 175 1.51 -4.72 7.62
C VAL A 175 0.02 -5.00 7.81
N SER A 176 -0.38 -6.26 7.67
CA SER A 176 -1.73 -6.75 7.92
C SER A 176 -1.66 -7.98 8.82
N GLU A 177 -2.36 -7.98 9.91
CA GLU A 177 -2.46 -9.17 10.77
C GLU A 177 -3.19 -10.33 10.07
N GLY A 178 -3.97 -10.03 9.02
CA GLY A 178 -4.55 -11.03 8.13
C GLY A 178 -3.52 -11.92 7.42
N PHE A 179 -2.23 -11.54 7.42
CA PHE A 179 -1.14 -12.39 6.91
C PHE A 179 -0.68 -13.44 7.90
N LYS A 180 -1.02 -13.34 9.18
CA LYS A 180 -0.52 -14.19 10.27
C LYS A 180 -0.59 -15.69 9.93
N MET A 181 -1.77 -16.19 9.60
CA MET A 181 -1.95 -17.61 9.26
C MET A 181 -1.06 -18.10 8.11
N TYR A 182 -0.81 -17.25 7.11
CA TYR A 182 0.08 -17.59 6.00
C TYR A 182 1.54 -17.74 6.45
N PHE A 183 1.98 -16.92 7.42
CA PHE A 183 3.35 -16.88 7.91
C PHE A 183 3.63 -17.83 9.07
N GLU A 184 2.65 -18.45 9.72
CA GLU A 184 2.82 -19.43 10.82
C GLU A 184 3.72 -20.60 10.47
N LYS A 185 3.83 -20.96 9.20
CA LYS A 185 4.76 -21.99 8.70
C LYS A 185 6.24 -21.62 8.88
N TYR A 186 6.57 -20.35 9.07
CA TYR A 186 7.93 -19.86 9.32
C TYR A 186 8.13 -19.57 10.81
N ARG A 187 8.60 -20.56 11.59
CA ARG A 187 8.62 -20.50 13.04
C ARG A 187 9.84 -19.79 13.65
N LYS A 188 10.90 -19.50 12.86
CA LYS A 188 12.14 -18.91 13.36
C LYS A 188 12.06 -17.40 13.61
N PRO A 189 11.44 -16.60 12.73
CA PRO A 189 11.40 -15.14 12.90
C PRO A 189 10.56 -14.71 14.10
N VAL A 190 10.95 -13.60 14.71
CA VAL A 190 10.06 -12.82 15.59
C VAL A 190 9.09 -12.04 14.71
N TYR A 191 7.84 -11.91 15.11
CA TYR A 191 6.80 -11.21 14.36
C TYR A 191 6.33 -9.94 15.04
N SER A 192 6.05 -8.92 14.23
CA SER A 192 5.34 -7.70 14.62
C SER A 192 4.27 -7.34 13.58
N TYR A 193 3.35 -6.44 13.96
CA TYR A 193 2.18 -6.07 13.14
C TYR A 193 2.05 -4.55 13.02
N PHE A 194 3.13 -3.87 12.64
CA PHE A 194 3.12 -2.44 12.40
C PHE A 194 2.46 -2.13 11.05
N THR A 195 1.22 -1.68 11.09
CA THR A 195 0.42 -1.34 9.91
C THR A 195 0.81 0.00 9.27
N ASN A 196 0.10 0.47 8.23
CA ASN A 196 0.46 1.68 7.48
C ASN A 196 0.27 2.98 8.28
N GLY A 197 -0.80 3.07 9.05
CA GLY A 197 -1.14 4.24 9.86
C GLY A 197 -1.60 5.48 9.07
N ILE A 198 -2.10 6.47 9.82
CA ILE A 198 -2.56 7.76 9.31
C ILE A 198 -1.38 8.73 9.27
N ASP A 199 -1.17 9.38 8.15
CA ASP A 199 -0.11 10.37 7.97
C ASP A 199 -0.48 11.70 8.66
N ASP A 200 0.49 12.36 9.29
CA ASP A 200 0.27 13.59 10.04
C ASP A 200 -0.40 14.67 9.19
N MET A 201 -0.08 14.75 7.90
CA MET A 201 -0.73 15.70 7.00
C MET A 201 -2.26 15.54 6.88
N PHE A 202 -2.83 14.40 7.25
CA PHE A 202 -4.28 14.18 7.31
C PHE A 202 -4.86 14.43 8.70
N LEU A 203 -4.01 14.50 9.73
CA LEU A 203 -4.43 14.76 11.11
C LEU A 203 -4.63 16.25 11.39
N ASP A 204 -3.77 17.10 10.81
CA ASP A 204 -3.73 18.54 11.05
C ASP A 204 -4.69 19.34 10.15
N VAL A 205 -5.56 18.64 9.40
CA VAL A 205 -6.50 19.29 8.49
C VAL A 205 -7.75 19.77 9.22
N PRO A 206 -8.19 21.03 9.01
CA PRO A 206 -9.49 21.46 9.48
C PRO A 206 -10.59 20.56 8.90
N LYS A 207 -11.33 19.88 9.77
CA LYS A 207 -12.44 19.04 9.36
C LYS A 207 -13.60 19.92 8.90
N SER A 208 -13.85 19.97 7.60
CA SER A 208 -14.98 20.72 7.03
C SER A 208 -16.22 19.83 6.95
N LYS A 209 -17.31 20.28 7.57
CA LYS A 209 -18.63 19.70 7.29
C LYS A 209 -19.12 20.37 6.00
N ARG A 210 -19.20 19.59 4.91
CA ARG A 210 -19.88 20.04 3.70
C ARG A 210 -21.30 20.44 4.08
N GLN A 211 -21.75 21.61 3.62
CA GLN A 211 -23.15 22.00 3.79
C GLN A 211 -24.06 20.98 3.08
N ALA A 212 -25.23 20.72 3.67
CA ALA A 212 -26.20 19.81 3.09
C ALA A 212 -26.54 20.25 1.66
N ALA A 213 -26.23 19.42 0.69
CA ALA A 213 -26.51 19.63 -0.71
C ALA A 213 -27.46 18.53 -1.20
N GLU A 214 -28.28 18.86 -2.22
CA GLU A 214 -29.18 17.88 -2.84
C GLU A 214 -28.43 16.67 -3.42
N VAL A 215 -27.24 16.90 -3.99
CA VAL A 215 -26.40 15.86 -4.56
C VAL A 215 -25.30 15.46 -3.57
N LYS A 216 -25.26 14.17 -3.21
CA LYS A 216 -24.23 13.58 -2.36
C LYS A 216 -23.01 13.16 -3.16
N VAL A 217 -21.82 13.53 -2.71
CA VAL A 217 -20.54 13.19 -3.38
C VAL A 217 -19.88 12.01 -2.72
N ILE A 218 -19.59 10.97 -3.51
CA ILE A 218 -18.84 9.77 -3.13
C ILE A 218 -17.48 9.84 -3.82
N THR A 219 -16.39 9.94 -3.06
CA THR A 219 -15.03 10.08 -3.64
C THR A 219 -14.19 8.83 -3.40
N TYR A 220 -13.58 8.35 -4.47
CA TYR A 220 -12.48 7.39 -4.47
C TYR A 220 -11.20 8.09 -4.93
N ALA A 221 -10.07 7.86 -4.24
CA ALA A 221 -8.78 8.33 -4.72
C ALA A 221 -7.73 7.22 -4.65
N GLY A 222 -7.10 6.85 -5.76
CA GLY A 222 -6.05 5.85 -5.78
C GLY A 222 -5.79 5.15 -7.09
N ASN A 223 -5.17 3.97 -6.99
CA ASN A 223 -4.89 3.13 -8.14
C ASN A 223 -6.21 2.59 -8.74
N ILE A 224 -6.40 2.75 -10.04
CA ILE A 224 -7.53 2.19 -10.80
C ILE A 224 -7.04 0.92 -11.50
N GLY A 225 -6.76 -0.09 -10.67
CA GLY A 225 -6.24 -1.38 -11.12
C GLY A 225 -7.27 -2.51 -10.96
N SER A 226 -7.01 -3.66 -11.59
CA SER A 226 -7.88 -4.85 -11.50
C SER A 226 -8.13 -5.32 -10.07
N GLY A 227 -7.18 -5.07 -9.16
CA GLY A 227 -7.33 -5.40 -7.75
C GLY A 227 -8.39 -4.59 -7.02
N GLN A 228 -8.73 -3.40 -7.51
CA GLN A 228 -9.77 -2.55 -6.94
C GLN A 228 -11.17 -2.87 -7.50
N GLY A 229 -11.27 -3.44 -8.70
CA GLY A 229 -12.55 -3.87 -9.30
C GLY A 229 -13.59 -2.74 -9.48
N LEU A 230 -13.14 -1.48 -9.67
CA LEU A 230 -14.02 -0.32 -9.74
C LEU A 230 -14.98 -0.39 -10.94
N GLU A 231 -14.53 -0.98 -12.03
CA GLU A 231 -15.30 -1.19 -13.27
C GLU A 231 -16.53 -2.11 -13.06
N LYS A 232 -16.49 -2.91 -12.01
CA LYS A 232 -17.60 -3.83 -11.66
C LYS A 232 -18.66 -3.16 -10.80
N VAL A 233 -18.26 -2.16 -10.00
CA VAL A 233 -19.11 -1.58 -8.95
C VAL A 233 -19.60 -0.19 -9.33
N ILE A 234 -18.69 0.73 -9.67
CA ILE A 234 -19.01 2.16 -9.82
C ILE A 234 -20.07 2.43 -10.89
N PRO A 235 -20.00 1.89 -12.14
CA PRO A 235 -20.97 2.22 -13.18
C PRO A 235 -22.39 1.77 -12.82
N MET A 236 -22.52 0.60 -12.24
CA MET A 236 -23.84 0.05 -11.83
C MET A 236 -24.41 0.78 -10.60
N ALA A 237 -23.58 1.07 -9.59
CA ALA A 237 -23.99 1.82 -8.42
C ALA A 237 -24.45 3.24 -8.80
N ALA A 238 -23.70 3.93 -9.66
CA ALA A 238 -24.03 5.26 -10.13
C ALA A 238 -25.37 5.28 -10.91
N LYS A 239 -25.59 4.28 -11.77
CA LYS A 239 -26.88 4.12 -12.48
C LYS A 239 -28.06 3.94 -11.54
N LYS A 240 -27.91 3.10 -10.50
CA LYS A 240 -28.97 2.80 -9.54
C LYS A 240 -29.26 3.94 -8.56
N LEU A 241 -28.23 4.65 -8.13
CA LEU A 241 -28.36 5.79 -7.20
C LEU A 241 -28.87 7.06 -7.89
N GLY A 242 -28.69 7.17 -9.22
CA GLY A 242 -29.18 8.30 -10.04
C GLY A 242 -28.54 9.63 -9.68
N ASP A 243 -29.18 10.73 -10.10
CA ASP A 243 -28.61 12.09 -10.04
C ASP A 243 -28.45 12.65 -8.61
N ARG A 244 -29.03 12.00 -7.61
CA ARG A 244 -28.83 12.38 -6.20
C ARG A 244 -27.45 12.04 -5.66
N TYR A 245 -26.66 11.22 -6.38
CA TYR A 245 -25.31 10.82 -5.98
C TYR A 245 -24.34 11.03 -7.13
N PHE A 246 -23.20 11.63 -6.83
CA PHE A 246 -22.13 11.92 -7.77
C PHE A 246 -20.86 11.20 -7.37
N PHE A 247 -20.31 10.39 -8.27
CA PHE A 247 -19.08 9.65 -8.03
C PHE A 247 -17.87 10.41 -8.59
N ARG A 248 -16.91 10.70 -7.75
CA ARG A 248 -15.63 11.30 -8.11
C ARG A 248 -14.51 10.29 -7.95
N ILE A 249 -13.92 9.87 -9.06
CA ILE A 249 -12.89 8.83 -9.11
C ILE A 249 -11.58 9.49 -9.52
N ILE A 250 -10.63 9.56 -8.56
CA ILE A 250 -9.35 10.25 -8.70
C ILE A 250 -8.24 9.23 -8.78
N GLY A 251 -7.45 9.27 -9.86
CA GLY A 251 -6.30 8.40 -9.98
C GLY A 251 -6.01 7.90 -11.38
N ASP A 252 -5.14 6.89 -11.44
CA ASP A 252 -4.75 6.22 -12.69
C ASP A 252 -4.50 4.73 -12.44
N GLY A 253 -4.44 3.95 -13.52
CA GLY A 253 -4.16 2.52 -13.44
C GLY A 253 -4.62 1.74 -14.67
N GLY A 254 -4.22 0.50 -14.73
CA GLY A 254 -4.36 -0.35 -15.92
C GLY A 254 -5.79 -0.61 -16.40
N ILE A 255 -6.81 -0.39 -15.57
CA ILE A 255 -8.21 -0.61 -15.97
C ILE A 255 -9.02 0.71 -16.09
N LYS A 256 -8.38 1.88 -16.05
CA LYS A 256 -9.09 3.18 -16.16
C LYS A 256 -9.87 3.29 -17.47
N THR A 257 -9.31 2.80 -18.56
CA THR A 257 -10.00 2.78 -19.88
C THR A 257 -11.23 1.88 -19.83
N LEU A 258 -11.13 0.68 -19.28
CA LEU A 258 -12.25 -0.25 -19.11
C LEU A 258 -13.37 0.38 -18.25
N LEU A 259 -12.99 1.04 -17.14
CA LEU A 259 -13.96 1.75 -16.30
C LEU A 259 -14.70 2.86 -17.09
N ARG A 260 -13.96 3.64 -17.88
CA ARG A 260 -14.55 4.68 -18.75
C ARG A 260 -15.52 4.10 -19.76
N ASP A 261 -15.15 3.00 -20.39
CA ASP A 261 -15.98 2.33 -21.41
C ASP A 261 -17.28 1.79 -20.79
N ARG A 262 -17.21 1.21 -19.60
CA ARG A 262 -18.39 0.74 -18.85
C ARG A 262 -19.32 1.88 -18.43
N ILE A 263 -18.79 3.04 -18.02
CA ILE A 263 -19.58 4.25 -17.72
C ILE A 263 -20.35 4.70 -18.97
N LYS A 264 -19.68 4.74 -20.12
CA LYS A 264 -20.31 5.12 -21.40
C LYS A 264 -21.36 4.10 -21.84
N GLU A 265 -21.06 2.82 -21.78
CA GLU A 265 -21.95 1.71 -22.15
C GLU A 265 -23.28 1.76 -21.38
N LEU A 266 -23.22 2.08 -20.09
CA LEU A 266 -24.40 2.18 -19.23
C LEU A 266 -25.11 3.54 -19.29
N GLY A 267 -24.59 4.51 -20.07
CA GLY A 267 -25.14 5.85 -20.21
C GLY A 267 -25.10 6.69 -18.94
N VAL A 268 -24.17 6.41 -18.03
CA VAL A 268 -24.06 7.05 -16.71
C VAL A 268 -23.41 8.43 -16.86
N ARG A 269 -24.01 9.47 -16.25
CA ARG A 269 -23.54 10.86 -16.30
C ARG A 269 -23.04 11.42 -14.97
N ASN A 270 -23.32 10.76 -13.87
CA ASN A 270 -22.98 11.17 -12.50
C ASN A 270 -21.66 10.53 -12.02
N VAL A 271 -20.70 10.29 -12.93
CA VAL A 271 -19.36 9.79 -12.63
C VAL A 271 -18.30 10.67 -13.31
N GLU A 272 -17.38 11.23 -12.53
CA GLU A 272 -16.22 11.99 -13.00
C GLU A 272 -14.94 11.17 -12.81
N LEU A 273 -14.10 11.10 -13.85
CA LEU A 273 -12.79 10.45 -13.80
C LEU A 273 -11.69 11.51 -13.88
N LEU A 274 -11.02 11.74 -12.75
CA LEU A 274 -9.90 12.68 -12.64
C LEU A 274 -8.54 11.94 -12.74
N GLY A 275 -7.51 12.72 -13.10
CA GLY A 275 -6.11 12.24 -13.07
C GLY A 275 -5.58 12.10 -11.65
N PRO A 276 -4.38 11.49 -11.50
CA PRO A 276 -3.69 11.48 -10.23
C PRO A 276 -3.32 12.90 -9.81
N MET A 277 -3.33 13.15 -8.50
CA MET A 277 -3.00 14.45 -7.93
C MET A 277 -2.22 14.32 -6.64
N SER A 278 -1.61 15.41 -6.18
CA SER A 278 -0.85 15.42 -4.94
C SER A 278 -1.76 15.20 -3.73
N ARG A 279 -1.19 14.74 -2.64
CA ARG A 279 -1.94 14.42 -1.41
C ARG A 279 -2.57 15.68 -0.78
N GLU A 280 -1.91 16.82 -0.90
CA GLU A 280 -2.41 18.12 -0.44
C GLU A 280 -3.72 18.49 -1.15
N LYS A 281 -3.78 18.26 -2.47
CA LYS A 281 -5.01 18.47 -3.25
C LYS A 281 -6.11 17.49 -2.88
N LEU A 282 -5.76 16.23 -2.59
CA LEU A 282 -6.73 15.21 -2.16
C LEU A 282 -7.47 15.59 -0.88
N ILE A 283 -6.81 16.28 0.04
CA ILE A 283 -7.43 16.78 1.29
C ILE A 283 -8.68 17.60 0.99
N GLY A 284 -8.59 18.55 0.04
CA GLY A 284 -9.74 19.35 -0.38
C GLY A 284 -10.88 18.50 -0.89
N TYR A 285 -10.59 17.51 -1.75
CA TYR A 285 -11.58 16.60 -2.29
C TYR A 285 -12.24 15.72 -1.23
N TYR A 286 -11.46 15.22 -0.24
CA TYR A 286 -12.01 14.42 0.86
C TYR A 286 -12.92 15.26 1.75
N ASN A 287 -12.54 16.49 2.07
CA ASN A 287 -13.38 17.42 2.81
C ASN A 287 -14.69 17.76 2.08
N ASP A 288 -14.63 17.93 0.74
CA ASP A 288 -15.78 18.20 -0.12
C ASP A 288 -16.63 16.95 -0.44
N SER A 289 -16.37 15.83 0.17
CA SER A 289 -17.12 14.58 -0.01
C SER A 289 -18.15 14.37 1.10
N ASP A 290 -19.24 13.69 0.76
CA ASP A 290 -20.18 13.15 1.75
C ASP A 290 -19.78 11.76 2.20
N PHE A 291 -19.19 10.97 1.29
CA PHE A 291 -18.68 9.61 1.55
C PHE A 291 -17.32 9.40 0.91
N LEU A 292 -16.50 8.55 1.53
CA LEU A 292 -15.23 8.08 0.98
C LEU A 292 -15.35 6.61 0.61
N PHE A 293 -14.97 6.26 -0.63
CA PHE A 293 -15.19 4.94 -1.19
C PHE A 293 -13.93 4.10 -1.24
N LEU A 294 -14.01 2.87 -0.76
CA LEU A 294 -12.96 1.87 -0.77
C LEU A 294 -13.48 0.54 -1.32
N HIS A 295 -12.77 -0.07 -2.26
CA HIS A 295 -13.14 -1.38 -2.78
C HIS A 295 -11.90 -2.24 -3.08
N LEU A 296 -12.00 -3.52 -2.77
CA LEU A 296 -11.09 -4.57 -3.21
C LEU A 296 -11.89 -5.65 -3.93
N ASN A 297 -11.38 -6.13 -5.05
CA ASN A 297 -12.00 -7.21 -5.82
C ASN A 297 -12.07 -8.51 -5.00
N ASP A 298 -13.01 -9.40 -5.31
CA ASP A 298 -13.16 -10.69 -4.63
C ASP A 298 -12.09 -11.70 -5.09
N LEU A 299 -10.90 -11.56 -4.51
CA LEU A 299 -9.77 -12.47 -4.72
C LEU A 299 -9.26 -12.95 -3.37
N GLU A 300 -8.87 -14.22 -3.28
CA GLU A 300 -8.37 -14.83 -2.03
C GLU A 300 -7.16 -14.08 -1.45
N ALA A 301 -6.29 -13.54 -2.32
CA ALA A 301 -5.17 -12.72 -1.89
C ALA A 301 -5.62 -11.46 -1.13
N PHE A 302 -6.74 -10.85 -1.52
CA PHE A 302 -7.23 -9.60 -0.92
C PHE A 302 -8.00 -9.80 0.39
N LYS A 303 -8.46 -11.02 0.69
CA LYS A 303 -9.10 -11.34 1.98
C LYS A 303 -8.14 -11.18 3.18
N LYS A 304 -6.84 -11.14 2.94
CA LYS A 304 -5.80 -10.99 3.96
C LYS A 304 -5.22 -9.57 4.04
N VAL A 305 -5.49 -8.73 3.05
CA VAL A 305 -4.91 -7.39 2.91
C VAL A 305 -5.67 -6.36 3.75
N LEU A 306 -4.94 -5.44 4.37
CA LEU A 306 -5.50 -4.24 4.98
C LEU A 306 -5.15 -3.02 4.11
N PRO A 307 -6.13 -2.42 3.42
CA PRO A 307 -5.88 -1.32 2.49
C PRO A 307 -5.37 -0.07 3.20
N SER A 308 -4.28 0.51 2.73
CA SER A 308 -3.70 1.74 3.31
C SER A 308 -4.64 2.95 3.27
N LYS A 309 -5.55 3.01 2.29
CA LYS A 309 -6.55 4.07 2.16
C LYS A 309 -7.55 4.12 3.31
N LEU A 310 -7.79 3.00 3.95
CA LEU A 310 -8.66 2.96 5.13
C LEU A 310 -8.16 3.94 6.21
N PHE A 311 -6.85 4.00 6.41
CA PHE A 311 -6.23 4.91 7.37
C PHE A 311 -6.34 6.38 6.95
N GLU A 312 -6.13 6.68 5.66
CA GLU A 312 -6.31 8.03 5.13
C GLU A 312 -7.76 8.50 5.29
N TYR A 313 -8.72 7.65 4.93
CA TYR A 313 -10.14 7.99 4.98
C TYR A 313 -10.68 8.15 6.41
N ALA A 314 -10.20 7.32 7.32
CA ALA A 314 -10.61 7.39 8.72
C ALA A 314 -10.09 8.65 9.46
N ALA A 315 -9.14 9.40 8.85
CA ALA A 315 -8.72 10.70 9.36
C ALA A 315 -9.80 11.80 9.14
N PHE A 316 -10.74 11.55 8.22
CA PHE A 316 -11.84 12.46 7.93
C PHE A 316 -13.13 11.95 8.59
N ASP A 317 -13.93 12.86 9.17
CA ASP A 317 -15.23 12.49 9.77
C ASP A 317 -16.29 12.24 8.68
N LYS A 318 -15.95 11.38 7.71
CA LYS A 318 -16.83 10.99 6.62
C LYS A 318 -17.12 9.50 6.70
N PRO A 319 -18.36 9.08 6.44
CA PRO A 319 -18.67 7.66 6.33
C PRO A 319 -17.83 7.00 5.25
N ILE A 320 -17.25 5.83 5.56
CA ILE A 320 -16.48 5.05 4.61
C ILE A 320 -17.36 3.98 4.00
N ILE A 321 -17.59 4.03 2.69
CA ILE A 321 -18.25 2.95 1.94
C ILE A 321 -17.18 1.95 1.55
N ALA A 322 -17.19 0.76 2.13
CA ALA A 322 -16.15 -0.25 1.98
C ALA A 322 -16.71 -1.56 1.39
N GLY A 323 -16.34 -1.86 0.15
CA GLY A 323 -16.57 -3.16 -0.48
C GLY A 323 -15.35 -4.06 -0.29
N VAL A 324 -15.27 -4.76 0.84
CA VAL A 324 -14.12 -5.59 1.20
C VAL A 324 -14.55 -6.85 1.95
N GLY A 325 -13.72 -7.90 1.81
CA GLY A 325 -13.91 -9.17 2.53
C GLY A 325 -12.79 -9.47 3.52
N GLY A 326 -12.89 -10.62 4.20
CA GLY A 326 -11.83 -11.16 5.05
C GLY A 326 -11.39 -10.23 6.16
N TYR A 327 -10.07 -10.13 6.37
CA TYR A 327 -9.49 -9.36 7.47
C TYR A 327 -9.84 -7.85 7.41
N ALA A 328 -9.89 -7.24 6.23
CA ALA A 328 -10.28 -5.83 6.12
C ALA A 328 -11.71 -5.58 6.62
N SER A 329 -12.63 -6.47 6.31
CA SER A 329 -14.02 -6.41 6.80
C SER A 329 -14.09 -6.54 8.33
N GLN A 330 -13.35 -7.48 8.91
CA GLN A 330 -13.24 -7.64 10.35
C GLN A 330 -12.64 -6.40 11.02
N PHE A 331 -11.51 -5.92 10.50
CA PHE A 331 -10.83 -4.73 11.01
C PHE A 331 -11.72 -3.48 11.03
N ILE A 332 -12.53 -3.28 9.97
CA ILE A 332 -13.48 -2.17 9.90
C ILE A 332 -14.51 -2.28 11.03
N ARG A 333 -15.12 -3.45 11.22
CA ARG A 333 -16.12 -3.66 12.30
C ARG A 333 -15.56 -3.43 13.70
N GLU A 334 -14.30 -3.81 13.92
CA GLU A 334 -13.67 -3.71 15.23
C GLU A 334 -13.12 -2.32 15.56
N ASN A 335 -12.81 -1.51 14.55
CA ASN A 335 -12.05 -0.28 14.77
C ASN A 335 -12.74 1.00 14.26
N LEU A 336 -13.75 0.92 13.41
CA LEU A 336 -14.46 2.07 12.88
C LEU A 336 -15.90 2.14 13.39
N SER A 337 -16.41 3.35 13.54
CA SER A 337 -17.79 3.62 13.98
C SER A 337 -18.68 4.11 12.84
N ASN A 338 -18.11 4.73 11.80
CA ASN A 338 -18.85 5.43 10.73
C ASN A 338 -18.54 4.82 9.36
N TYR A 339 -19.22 3.75 9.00
CA TYR A 339 -18.98 3.02 7.76
C TYR A 339 -20.26 2.36 7.19
N ILE A 340 -20.20 2.09 5.89
CA ILE A 340 -21.08 1.18 5.16
C ILE A 340 -20.21 0.03 4.66
N LEU A 341 -20.52 -1.21 5.03
CA LEU A 341 -19.74 -2.38 4.70
C LEU A 341 -20.55 -3.38 3.88
N PHE A 342 -20.05 -3.72 2.70
CA PHE A 342 -20.67 -4.69 1.80
C PHE A 342 -19.67 -5.70 1.25
N ALA A 343 -20.16 -6.85 0.79
CA ALA A 343 -19.29 -7.87 0.17
C ALA A 343 -18.70 -7.34 -1.14
N PRO A 344 -17.44 -7.71 -1.48
CA PRO A 344 -16.84 -7.29 -2.75
C PRO A 344 -17.77 -7.54 -3.94
N THR A 345 -17.93 -6.55 -4.80
CA THR A 345 -18.79 -6.56 -6.01
C THR A 345 -20.30 -6.64 -5.80
N ASP A 346 -20.79 -6.69 -4.58
CA ASP A 346 -22.22 -6.70 -4.27
C ASP A 346 -22.81 -5.27 -4.34
N VAL A 347 -23.13 -4.85 -5.57
CA VAL A 347 -23.67 -3.51 -5.83
C VAL A 347 -25.07 -3.32 -5.23
N GLU A 348 -25.88 -4.36 -5.16
CA GLU A 348 -27.26 -4.29 -4.62
C GLU A 348 -27.20 -3.93 -3.14
N SER A 349 -26.43 -4.68 -2.36
CA SER A 349 -26.22 -4.42 -0.93
C SER A 349 -25.61 -3.03 -0.68
N MET A 350 -24.64 -2.62 -1.51
CA MET A 350 -24.04 -1.27 -1.44
C MET A 350 -25.09 -0.18 -1.58
N VAL A 351 -25.90 -0.25 -2.63
CA VAL A 351 -26.94 0.77 -2.92
C VAL A 351 -28.00 0.80 -1.83
N GLU A 352 -28.50 -0.36 -1.40
CA GLU A 352 -29.50 -0.46 -0.33
C GLU A 352 -29.00 0.18 0.96
N GLN A 353 -27.76 -0.12 1.37
CA GLN A 353 -27.17 0.42 2.59
C GLN A 353 -26.91 1.94 2.49
N ILE A 354 -26.47 2.45 1.32
CA ILE A 354 -26.31 3.90 1.11
C ILE A 354 -27.64 4.64 1.26
N LEU A 355 -28.73 4.10 0.68
CA LEU A 355 -30.05 4.72 0.75
C LEU A 355 -30.66 4.72 2.15
N LYS A 356 -30.34 3.71 2.96
CA LYS A 356 -30.80 3.57 4.35
C LYS A 356 -29.86 4.26 5.36
N PHE A 357 -28.68 4.74 4.92
CA PHE A 357 -27.67 5.25 5.83
C PHE A 357 -28.12 6.57 6.48
N ASP A 358 -28.31 6.53 7.78
CA ASP A 358 -28.53 7.71 8.59
C ASP A 358 -27.20 8.19 9.18
N ARG A 359 -26.84 9.43 8.89
CA ARG A 359 -25.59 10.05 9.29
C ARG A 359 -25.66 10.44 10.79
N GLY A 360 -25.48 9.48 11.68
CA GLY A 360 -25.25 9.75 13.10
C GLY A 360 -23.97 10.59 13.32
N ASN A 361 -23.90 11.32 14.43
CA ASN A 361 -22.67 12.05 14.86
C ASN A 361 -21.65 11.05 15.43
N GLN A 362 -21.04 10.22 14.58
CA GLN A 362 -20.00 9.27 15.01
C GLN A 362 -18.63 9.78 14.55
N GLU A 363 -17.82 10.18 15.53
CA GLU A 363 -16.43 10.59 15.30
C GLU A 363 -15.51 9.37 15.29
N GLN A 364 -14.44 9.43 14.48
CA GLN A 364 -13.41 8.37 14.39
C GLN A 364 -12.25 8.61 15.38
N GLY A 365 -12.46 9.36 16.49
CA GLY A 365 -11.41 9.88 17.35
C GLY A 365 -10.44 8.83 17.90
N ASP A 366 -10.95 7.70 18.40
CA ASP A 366 -10.13 6.62 18.95
C ASP A 366 -9.26 5.96 17.87
N PHE A 367 -9.79 5.81 16.66
CA PHE A 367 -9.06 5.26 15.53
C PHE A 367 -7.87 6.14 15.17
N VAL A 368 -8.06 7.44 15.11
CA VAL A 368 -7.03 8.42 14.77
C VAL A 368 -5.85 8.33 15.76
N ASN A 369 -6.12 8.32 17.05
CA ASN A 369 -5.09 8.24 18.09
C ASN A 369 -4.33 6.90 18.03
N LYS A 370 -5.05 5.80 17.87
CA LYS A 370 -4.49 4.43 17.81
C LYS A 370 -3.59 4.23 16.61
N PHE A 371 -3.98 4.79 15.45
CA PHE A 371 -3.31 4.54 14.18
C PHE A 371 -2.54 5.74 13.60
N ALA A 372 -2.19 6.73 14.40
CA ALA A 372 -1.29 7.81 13.97
C ALA A 372 0.06 7.21 13.51
N ARG A 373 0.46 7.50 12.27
CA ARG A 373 1.67 6.90 11.66
C ARG A 373 2.93 7.18 12.46
N LYS A 374 3.07 8.37 13.01
CA LYS A 374 4.23 8.73 13.84
C LYS A 374 4.44 7.76 15.01
N ASN A 375 3.37 7.32 15.68
CA ASN A 375 3.46 6.39 16.79
C ASN A 375 3.86 4.97 16.30
N ILE A 376 3.26 4.53 15.20
CA ILE A 376 3.57 3.24 14.57
C ILE A 376 5.04 3.21 14.10
N MET A 377 5.52 4.26 13.43
CA MET A 377 6.90 4.33 12.95
C MET A 377 7.90 4.41 14.10
N LYS A 378 7.55 5.08 15.20
CA LYS A 378 8.37 5.15 16.41
C LYS A 378 8.62 3.76 17.01
N GLU A 379 7.58 2.96 17.18
CA GLU A 379 7.70 1.61 17.72
C GLU A 379 8.38 0.66 16.71
N MET A 380 8.09 0.81 15.42
CA MET A 380 8.73 0.02 14.37
C MET A 380 10.24 0.33 14.28
N ALA A 381 10.64 1.61 14.36
CA ALA A 381 12.04 1.99 14.37
C ALA A 381 12.78 1.40 15.57
N ARG A 382 12.19 1.43 16.77
CA ARG A 382 12.72 0.77 17.97
C ARG A 382 12.93 -0.72 17.74
N SER A 383 11.91 -1.41 17.20
CA SER A 383 11.99 -2.85 16.89
C SER A 383 13.09 -3.19 15.89
N ILE A 384 13.37 -2.30 14.92
CA ILE A 384 14.48 -2.47 13.96
C ILE A 384 15.83 -2.28 14.66
N LEU A 385 15.98 -1.26 15.49
CA LEU A 385 17.23 -0.96 16.22
C LEU A 385 17.58 -2.06 17.26
N GLU A 386 16.58 -2.74 17.80
CA GLU A 386 16.73 -3.87 18.71
C GLU A 386 17.01 -5.21 18.00
N CYS A 387 16.84 -5.29 16.68
CA CYS A 387 17.06 -6.50 15.88
C CYS A 387 18.55 -6.77 15.62
N ARG A 388 19.32 -7.08 16.70
CA ARG A 388 20.76 -7.37 16.65
C ARG A 388 21.06 -8.87 16.69
#